data_d768e1c73616f13724a7d4a2bd71b488
#
_entry.id   d768e1c73616f13724a7d4a2bd71b488
#
_cell.length_a   1.000
_cell.length_b   1.000
_cell.length_c   1.000
_cell.angle_alpha   90.00
_cell.angle_beta   90.00
_cell.angle_gamma   90.00
#
_symmetry.space_group_name_H-M   'P 1'
#
loop_
_entity.id
_entity.type
_entity.pdbx_description
1 polymer ?
#
loop_
_entity_poly.entity_id
_entity_poly.type
_entity_poly.pdbx_seq_one_letter_code
_entity_poly.pdbx_strand_id
1 'polypeptide(L)'
;MIIYVHTAGRPHRQTTIKSFSADLMKRTRLVVQDAEKDKYNIAPLKDNLVVLPPHINRLSPTRQWILENTETDKFVMMDDDLTFAHRGPYTKTKLYQANPQDVEQMFSELEYLLDT
;
A
#
# COMPACT_ATOMS: atom_id res chain seq x y z
N MET A 1 -7.78 -9.88 0.04
CA MET A 1 -6.96 -9.05 0.98
C MET A 1 -6.82 -7.66 0.41
N ILE A 2 -7.13 -6.66 1.21
CA ILE A 2 -6.96 -5.24 0.83
C ILE A 2 -5.61 -4.74 1.35
N ILE A 3 -4.95 -3.91 0.55
CA ILE A 3 -3.67 -3.29 0.89
C ILE A 3 -3.93 -1.80 1.13
N TYR A 4 -3.72 -1.34 2.35
CA TYR A 4 -3.88 0.06 2.72
C TYR A 4 -2.50 0.73 2.75
N VAL A 5 -2.33 1.75 1.91
CA VAL A 5 -1.11 2.57 1.88
C VAL A 5 -1.48 3.96 2.37
N HIS A 6 -1.01 4.31 3.57
CA HIS A 6 -1.23 5.65 4.10
C HIS A 6 -0.15 6.58 3.55
N THR A 7 -0.56 7.79 3.17
CA THR A 7 0.32 8.75 2.52
C THR A 7 -0.05 10.17 2.93
N ALA A 8 0.96 11.03 3.04
CA ALA A 8 0.80 12.43 3.38
C ALA A 8 1.88 13.27 2.69
N GLY A 9 1.46 14.34 2.02
CA GLY A 9 2.38 15.29 1.40
C GLY A 9 3.19 14.78 0.21
N ARG A 10 2.84 13.63 -0.38
CA ARG A 10 3.63 12.99 -1.43
C ARG A 10 2.80 12.50 -2.63
N PRO A 11 1.89 13.30 -3.20
CA PRO A 11 1.04 12.82 -4.30
C PRO A 11 1.84 12.38 -5.53
N HIS A 12 3.03 12.91 -5.74
CA HIS A 12 3.89 12.57 -6.88
C HIS A 12 5.05 11.62 -6.52
N ARG A 13 5.09 11.13 -5.28
CA ARG A 13 6.17 10.25 -4.80
C ARG A 13 5.60 8.97 -4.18
N GLN A 14 4.85 8.23 -4.97
CA GLN A 14 4.22 6.99 -4.52
C GLN A 14 5.12 5.80 -4.83
N THR A 15 6.19 5.65 -4.07
CA THR A 15 7.21 4.62 -4.31
C THR A 15 6.69 3.22 -4.13
N THR A 16 5.91 2.96 -3.08
CA THR A 16 5.38 1.62 -2.78
C THR A 16 4.59 1.05 -3.94
N ILE A 17 3.63 1.80 -4.48
CA ILE A 17 2.74 1.30 -5.52
C ILE A 17 3.38 1.22 -6.91
N LYS A 18 4.56 1.80 -7.11
CA LYS A 18 5.27 1.71 -8.40
C LYS A 18 5.57 0.27 -8.80
N SER A 19 5.76 -0.63 -7.82
CA SER A 19 6.06 -2.02 -8.05
C SER A 19 4.81 -2.91 -8.09
N PHE A 20 3.62 -2.33 -8.01
CA PHE A 20 2.38 -3.10 -7.98
C PHE A 20 1.88 -3.37 -9.39
N SER A 21 1.43 -4.62 -9.62
CA SER A 21 0.71 -4.99 -10.84
C SER A 21 -0.67 -4.33 -10.86
N ALA A 22 -1.34 -4.36 -12.03
CA ALA A 22 -2.72 -3.87 -12.14
C ALA A 22 -3.66 -4.61 -11.18
N ASP A 23 -3.46 -5.91 -10.99
CA ASP A 23 -4.29 -6.70 -10.08
C ASP A 23 -4.09 -6.28 -8.61
N LEU A 24 -2.85 -6.03 -8.20
CA LEU A 24 -2.58 -5.51 -6.86
C LEU A 24 -3.18 -4.11 -6.67
N MET A 25 -3.09 -3.25 -7.68
CA MET A 25 -3.67 -1.91 -7.60
C MET A 25 -5.18 -1.94 -7.39
N LYS A 26 -5.89 -2.91 -7.95
CA LYS A 26 -7.34 -3.07 -7.71
C LYS A 26 -7.66 -3.33 -6.24
N ARG A 27 -6.73 -3.93 -5.50
CA ARG A 27 -6.88 -4.26 -4.08
C ARG A 27 -6.20 -3.25 -3.16
N THR A 28 -5.68 -2.17 -3.72
CA THR A 28 -4.95 -1.13 -2.98
C THR A 28 -5.86 0.05 -2.70
N ARG A 29 -5.77 0.57 -1.46
CA ARG A 29 -6.45 1.80 -1.04
C ARG A 29 -5.39 2.77 -0.54
N LEU A 30 -5.37 3.96 -1.12
CA LEU A 30 -4.51 5.05 -0.66
C LEU A 30 -5.28 5.84 0.39
N VAL A 31 -4.80 5.80 1.62
CA VAL A 31 -5.44 6.46 2.75
C VAL A 31 -4.83 7.85 2.90
N VAL A 32 -5.62 8.88 2.68
CA VAL A 32 -5.17 10.27 2.67
C VAL A 32 -5.92 11.12 3.68
N GLN A 33 -5.27 12.17 4.16
CA GLN A 33 -5.92 13.14 5.04
C GLN A 33 -6.94 13.97 4.28
N ASP A 34 -8.02 14.34 4.95
CA ASP A 34 -9.08 15.16 4.34
C ASP A 34 -8.54 16.45 3.73
N ALA A 35 -7.62 17.12 4.42
CA ALA A 35 -7.02 18.37 3.96
C ALA A 35 -6.20 18.21 2.67
N GLU A 36 -5.77 16.98 2.34
CA GLU A 36 -4.92 16.70 1.19
C GLU A 36 -5.63 15.97 0.05
N LYS A 37 -6.89 15.61 0.22
CA LYS A 37 -7.61 14.76 -0.75
C LYS A 37 -7.56 15.28 -2.18
N ASP A 38 -7.62 16.59 -2.38
CA ASP A 38 -7.60 17.18 -3.72
C ASP A 38 -6.23 17.01 -4.41
N LYS A 39 -5.16 16.98 -3.64
CA LYS A 39 -3.80 16.77 -4.17
C LYS A 39 -3.61 15.38 -4.73
N TYR A 40 -4.34 14.40 -4.21
CA TYR A 40 -4.27 13.00 -4.65
C TYR A 40 -5.34 12.64 -5.67
N ASN A 41 -6.23 13.56 -6.00
CA ASN A 41 -7.29 13.33 -6.99
C ASN A 41 -6.75 13.48 -8.41
N ILE A 42 -5.74 12.66 -8.72
CA ILE A 42 -5.05 12.66 -10.01
C ILE A 42 -4.94 11.21 -10.51
N ALA A 43 -4.93 11.03 -11.83
CA ALA A 43 -4.72 9.70 -12.40
C ALA A 43 -3.26 9.26 -12.15
N PRO A 44 -2.99 7.99 -11.80
CA PRO A 44 -3.94 6.87 -11.61
C PRO A 44 -4.47 6.73 -10.18
N LEU A 45 -4.21 7.66 -9.28
CA LEU A 45 -4.47 7.51 -7.84
C LEU A 45 -5.93 7.68 -7.46
N LYS A 46 -6.67 8.51 -8.18
CA LYS A 46 -8.01 8.98 -7.78
C LYS A 46 -9.02 7.86 -7.49
N ASP A 47 -8.91 6.74 -8.17
CA ASP A 47 -9.86 5.62 -8.02
C ASP A 47 -9.57 4.74 -6.82
N ASN A 48 -8.42 4.96 -6.16
CA ASN A 48 -7.97 4.14 -5.04
C ASN A 48 -8.01 4.89 -3.70
N LEU A 49 -8.54 6.12 -3.70
CA LEU A 49 -8.48 6.97 -2.52
C LEU A 49 -9.48 6.56 -1.44
N VAL A 50 -9.03 6.56 -0.19
CA VAL A 50 -9.85 6.51 1.00
C VAL A 50 -9.52 7.75 1.81
N VAL A 51 -10.48 8.62 2.02
CA VAL A 51 -10.28 9.89 2.71
C VAL A 51 -10.61 9.73 4.19
N LEU A 52 -9.65 10.07 5.04
CA LEU A 52 -9.83 10.03 6.50
C LEU A 52 -10.80 11.11 6.97
N PRO A 53 -11.49 10.89 8.11
CA PRO A 53 -12.22 11.96 8.76
C PRO A 53 -11.31 13.17 9.05
N PRO A 54 -11.85 14.42 9.03
CA PRO A 54 -11.01 15.62 9.14
C PRO A 54 -10.14 15.73 10.38
N HIS A 55 -10.54 15.08 11.49
CA HIS A 55 -9.79 15.13 12.75
C HIS A 55 -8.62 14.14 12.82
N ILE A 56 -8.50 13.23 11.85
CA ILE A 56 -7.43 12.23 11.83
C ILE A 56 -6.32 12.73 10.92
N ASN A 57 -5.18 13.09 11.49
CA ASN A 57 -4.05 13.66 10.76
C ASN A 57 -2.68 13.16 11.25
N ARG A 58 -2.63 12.07 12.01
CA ARG A 58 -1.40 11.47 12.53
C ARG A 58 -1.34 9.98 12.21
N LEU A 59 -0.13 9.41 12.28
CA LEU A 59 0.10 8.01 11.91
C LEU A 59 -0.66 7.02 12.80
N SER A 60 -0.54 7.12 14.11
CA SER A 60 -1.21 6.16 15.00
C SER A 60 -2.73 6.21 14.92
N PRO A 61 -3.39 7.38 14.94
CA PRO A 61 -4.82 7.47 14.71
C PRO A 61 -5.24 6.95 13.33
N THR A 62 -4.42 7.16 12.29
CA THR A 62 -4.69 6.64 10.95
C THR A 62 -4.72 5.12 10.94
N ARG A 63 -3.72 4.48 11.54
CA ARG A 63 -3.66 3.01 11.65
C ARG A 63 -4.85 2.46 12.43
N GLN A 64 -5.22 3.10 13.52
CA GLN A 64 -6.38 2.68 14.32
C GLN A 64 -7.68 2.81 13.51
N TRP A 65 -7.82 3.90 12.76
CA TRP A 65 -9.00 4.09 11.90
C TRP A 65 -9.10 2.99 10.85
N ILE A 66 -7.98 2.60 10.22
CA ILE A 66 -7.97 1.51 9.24
C ILE A 66 -8.42 0.20 9.91
N LEU A 67 -7.90 -0.12 11.09
CA LEU A 67 -8.30 -1.31 11.84
C LEU A 67 -9.80 -1.36 12.09
N GLU A 68 -10.41 -0.22 12.41
CA GLU A 68 -11.83 -0.13 12.73
C GLU A 68 -12.74 -0.10 11.49
N ASN A 69 -12.20 0.28 10.32
CA ASN A 69 -12.99 0.54 9.13
C ASN A 69 -12.58 -0.31 7.91
N THR A 70 -11.72 -1.30 8.08
CA THR A 70 -11.27 -2.12 6.96
C THR A 70 -12.44 -2.87 6.30
N GLU A 71 -12.38 -2.99 4.98
CA GLU A 71 -13.38 -3.69 4.17
C GLU A 71 -13.32 -5.21 4.33
N THR A 72 -12.19 -5.74 4.78
CA THR A 72 -11.93 -7.18 4.83
C THR A 72 -11.31 -7.56 6.16
N ASP A 73 -11.49 -8.84 6.54
CA ASP A 73 -10.87 -9.39 7.74
C ASP A 73 -9.35 -9.48 7.60
N LYS A 74 -8.87 -9.70 6.38
CA LYS A 74 -7.44 -9.78 6.07
C LYS A 74 -7.04 -8.53 5.31
N PHE A 75 -6.04 -7.83 5.82
CA PHE A 75 -5.53 -6.61 5.19
C PHE A 75 -4.09 -6.37 5.61
N VAL A 76 -3.43 -5.51 4.86
CA VAL A 76 -2.05 -5.08 5.12
C VAL A 76 -2.02 -3.57 5.13
N MET A 77 -1.24 -3.00 6.05
CA MET A 77 -0.95 -1.57 6.08
C MET A 77 0.52 -1.36 5.70
N MET A 78 0.77 -0.42 4.80
CA MET A 78 2.12 -0.14 4.30
C MET A 78 2.38 1.36 4.24
N ASP A 79 3.65 1.73 4.34
CA ASP A 79 4.10 3.10 4.09
C ASP A 79 4.17 3.37 2.58
N ASP A 80 4.18 4.63 2.18
CA ASP A 80 4.18 5.04 0.77
C ASP A 80 5.58 5.09 0.13
N ASP A 81 6.63 4.85 0.89
CA ASP A 81 8.03 5.01 0.48
C ASP A 81 8.82 3.69 0.42
N LEU A 82 8.12 2.57 0.34
CA LEU A 82 8.77 1.26 0.32
C LEU A 82 9.24 0.88 -1.08
N THR A 83 10.41 0.23 -1.14
CA THR A 83 10.88 -0.47 -2.32
C THR A 83 10.96 -1.96 -2.00
N PHE A 84 10.69 -2.79 -3.00
CA PHE A 84 10.68 -4.24 -2.84
C PHE A 84 11.91 -4.82 -3.51
N ALA A 85 12.52 -5.79 -2.83
CA ALA A 85 13.71 -6.47 -3.32
C ALA A 85 13.67 -7.95 -2.95
N HIS A 86 14.41 -8.76 -3.67
CA HIS A 86 14.58 -10.17 -3.35
C HIS A 86 16.06 -10.52 -3.39
N ARG A 87 16.43 -11.62 -2.71
CA ARG A 87 17.79 -12.11 -2.74
C ARG A 87 18.07 -12.84 -4.04
N GLY A 88 19.30 -12.70 -4.55
CA GLY A 88 19.72 -13.38 -5.76
C GLY A 88 19.74 -14.90 -5.59
N PRO A 89 19.57 -15.68 -6.67
CA PRO A 89 19.49 -17.14 -6.59
C PRO A 89 20.81 -17.79 -6.17
N TYR A 90 21.93 -17.13 -6.41
CA TYR A 90 23.26 -17.69 -6.14
C TYR A 90 23.98 -17.00 -4.99
N THR A 91 23.47 -15.88 -4.49
CA THR A 91 24.06 -15.19 -3.34
C THR A 91 22.95 -14.71 -2.41
N LYS A 92 23.05 -15.05 -1.12
CA LYS A 92 22.04 -14.67 -0.14
C LYS A 92 22.20 -13.23 0.36
N THR A 93 23.30 -12.57 -0.02
CA THR A 93 23.61 -11.22 0.45
C THR A 93 23.29 -10.14 -0.56
N LYS A 94 23.18 -10.49 -1.84
CA LYS A 94 22.88 -9.53 -2.89
C LYS A 94 21.38 -9.40 -3.09
N LEU A 95 20.88 -8.16 -3.02
CA LEU A 95 19.46 -7.83 -3.23
C LEU A 95 19.24 -7.31 -4.64
N TYR A 96 18.14 -7.73 -5.25
CA TYR A 96 17.70 -7.29 -6.56
C TYR A 96 16.34 -6.61 -6.39
N GLN A 97 16.12 -5.52 -7.13
CA GLN A 97 14.81 -4.87 -7.13
C GLN A 97 13.75 -5.83 -7.66
N ALA A 98 12.67 -6.00 -6.90
CA ALA A 98 11.57 -6.86 -7.30
C ALA A 98 10.76 -6.21 -8.42
N ASN A 99 10.37 -6.99 -9.44
CA ASN A 99 9.47 -6.54 -10.49
C ASN A 99 8.00 -6.70 -10.01
N PRO A 100 7.00 -6.17 -10.76
CA PRO A 100 5.59 -6.29 -10.34
C PRO A 100 5.11 -7.71 -10.12
N GLN A 101 5.61 -8.69 -10.88
CA GLN A 101 5.25 -10.10 -10.70
C GLN A 101 5.82 -10.66 -9.41
N ASP A 102 7.06 -10.31 -9.07
CA ASP A 102 7.67 -10.72 -7.79
C ASP A 102 6.87 -10.17 -6.60
N VAL A 103 6.46 -8.91 -6.67
CA VAL A 103 5.67 -8.27 -5.63
C VAL A 103 4.31 -8.93 -5.50
N GLU A 104 3.65 -9.23 -6.62
CA GLU A 104 2.37 -9.93 -6.63
C GLU A 104 2.49 -11.31 -5.98
N GLN A 105 3.57 -12.04 -6.27
CA GLN A 105 3.85 -13.34 -5.66
C GLN A 105 4.03 -13.22 -4.15
N MET A 106 4.75 -12.21 -3.69
CA MET A 106 4.95 -11.94 -2.26
C MET A 106 3.59 -11.76 -1.55
N PHE A 107 2.70 -10.97 -2.12
CA PHE A 107 1.38 -10.73 -1.53
C PHE A 107 0.49 -11.96 -1.59
N SER A 108 0.59 -12.77 -2.64
CA SER A 108 -0.14 -14.04 -2.73
C SER A 108 0.29 -15.02 -1.64
N GLU A 109 1.58 -15.10 -1.39
CA GLU A 109 2.12 -15.93 -0.30
C GLU A 109 1.70 -15.43 1.07
N LEU A 110 1.71 -14.12 1.28
CA LEU A 110 1.27 -13.50 2.52
C LEU A 110 -0.22 -13.80 2.77
N GLU A 111 -1.06 -13.66 1.76
CA GLU A 111 -2.49 -13.96 1.86
C GLU A 111 -2.71 -15.43 2.21
N TYR A 112 -1.97 -16.34 1.58
CA TYR A 112 -2.03 -17.77 1.90
C TYR A 112 -1.69 -18.02 3.37
N LEU A 113 -0.63 -17.39 3.89
CA LEU A 113 -0.25 -17.53 5.29
C LEU A 113 -1.30 -17.00 6.26
N LEU A 114 -1.99 -15.94 5.88
CA LEU A 114 -3.08 -15.38 6.69
C LEU A 114 -4.31 -16.28 6.70
N ASP A 115 -4.48 -17.13 5.68
CA ASP A 115 -5.58 -18.09 5.60
C ASP A 115 -5.36 -19.35 6.46
N THR A 116 -4.12 -19.61 6.85
CA THR A 116 -3.78 -20.74 7.68
C THR A 116 -3.61 -20.35 9.15
#